data_1b66ac65a26342a52f24eeddc687e3ec
#
_entry.id   1b66ac65a26342a52f24eeddc687e3ec
#
_cell.length_a   1.000
_cell.length_b   1.000
_cell.length_c   1.000
_cell.angle_alpha   90.00
_cell.angle_beta   90.00
_cell.angle_gamma   90.00
#
_symmetry.space_group_name_H-M   'P 1'
#
loop_
_entity.id
_entity.type
_entity.pdbx_description
1 polymer ?
#
loop_
_entity_poly.entity_id
_entity_poly.type
_entity_poly.pdbx_seq_one_letter_code
_entity_poly.pdbx_strand_id
1 'polypeptide(L)'
;IGKKPRTFCYPYNAFNEQVLAIAMENRVDTRTRCSGWGYRTTTQWMNNWADGLIKKGEWGIPMIHAIIDGFDAFPSADVLDNHMAYVKSKENRIWVGTFLEIASYVKESENVRLSVTPQKNGLICKTEMTLDKKLFTEPLTLVIEITGVTSVKAIQKGKKLPVTIASDKICIDFMPGDSPVKIRWKK
;
A
#
# COMPACT_ATOMS: atom_id res chain seq x y z
N ILE A 1 3.96 10.09 -24.99
CA ILE A 1 3.02 9.63 -23.94
C ILE A 1 2.51 10.82 -23.09
N GLY A 2 3.18 11.99 -23.08
CA GLY A 2 2.75 13.21 -22.38
C GLY A 2 2.87 13.17 -20.84
N LYS A 3 3.17 12.03 -20.24
CA LYS A 3 3.42 11.89 -18.78
C LYS A 3 4.74 11.16 -18.52
N LYS A 4 5.48 11.60 -17.52
CA LYS A 4 6.68 10.88 -17.06
C LYS A 4 6.25 9.65 -16.26
N PRO A 5 6.75 8.43 -16.55
CA PRO A 5 6.48 7.25 -15.75
C PRO A 5 7.02 7.43 -14.33
N ARG A 6 6.21 7.16 -13.32
CA ARG A 6 6.59 7.27 -11.90
C ARG A 6 7.16 5.96 -11.33
N THR A 7 7.07 4.88 -12.10
CA THR A 7 7.63 3.57 -11.77
C THR A 7 8.33 2.99 -12.99
N PHE A 8 9.16 1.97 -12.78
CA PHE A 8 9.89 1.29 -13.84
C PHE A 8 9.97 -0.22 -13.57
N CYS A 9 10.00 -1.02 -14.64
CA CYS A 9 10.19 -2.45 -14.59
C CYS A 9 11.30 -2.83 -15.56
N TYR A 10 12.26 -3.61 -15.10
CA TYR A 10 13.42 -4.00 -15.91
C TYR A 10 13.06 -5.11 -16.88
N PRO A 11 13.40 -4.97 -18.19
CA PRO A 11 13.31 -6.06 -19.14
C PRO A 11 14.07 -7.28 -18.61
N TYR A 12 13.46 -8.46 -18.70
CA TYR A 12 14.02 -9.72 -18.22
C TYR A 12 14.42 -9.74 -16.74
N ASN A 13 13.93 -8.79 -15.92
CA ASN A 13 14.36 -8.54 -14.54
C ASN A 13 15.88 -8.33 -14.40
N ALA A 14 16.56 -7.89 -15.47
CA ALA A 14 18.01 -7.69 -15.51
C ALA A 14 18.36 -6.23 -15.18
N PHE A 15 19.17 -6.03 -14.14
CA PHE A 15 19.69 -4.73 -13.75
C PHE A 15 20.99 -4.88 -12.97
N ASN A 16 21.75 -3.81 -12.90
CA ASN A 16 22.92 -3.63 -12.04
C ASN A 16 22.76 -2.30 -11.27
N GLU A 17 23.70 -1.97 -10.42
CA GLU A 17 23.65 -0.76 -9.60
C GLU A 17 23.53 0.52 -10.43
N GLN A 18 24.26 0.61 -11.54
CA GLN A 18 24.22 1.78 -12.42
C GLN A 18 22.87 1.95 -13.10
N VAL A 19 22.30 0.86 -13.64
CA VAL A 19 20.96 0.86 -14.25
C VAL A 19 19.90 1.19 -13.21
N LEU A 20 20.03 0.64 -11.99
CA LEU A 20 19.11 0.93 -10.89
C LEU A 20 19.13 2.42 -10.53
N ALA A 21 20.30 3.02 -10.37
CA ALA A 21 20.45 4.44 -10.04
C ALA A 21 19.77 5.33 -11.09
N ILE A 22 20.03 5.10 -12.38
CA ILE A 22 19.39 5.85 -13.49
C ILE A 22 17.87 5.62 -13.51
N ALA A 23 17.44 4.37 -13.35
CA ALA A 23 16.02 4.04 -13.37
C ALA A 23 15.25 4.64 -12.19
N MET A 24 15.88 4.89 -11.05
CA MET A 24 15.27 5.52 -9.88
C MET A 24 15.10 7.04 -10.02
N GLU A 25 15.80 7.69 -10.93
CA GLU A 25 15.73 9.15 -11.08
C GLU A 25 14.30 9.63 -11.38
N ASN A 26 13.78 10.53 -10.54
CA ASN A 26 12.42 11.09 -10.66
C ASN A 26 11.30 10.03 -10.67
N ARG A 27 11.48 8.91 -10.00
CA ARG A 27 10.48 7.84 -9.84
C ARG A 27 10.24 7.50 -8.37
N VAL A 28 9.05 7.00 -8.12
CA VAL A 28 8.68 6.50 -6.80
C VAL A 28 9.44 5.21 -6.50
N ASP A 29 9.42 4.27 -7.45
CA ASP A 29 10.14 3.01 -7.29
C ASP A 29 10.35 2.29 -8.62
N THR A 30 11.18 1.23 -8.55
CA THR A 30 11.42 0.29 -9.65
C THR A 30 11.21 -1.15 -9.16
N ARG A 31 10.62 -2.00 -10.02
CA ARG A 31 10.35 -3.39 -9.65
C ARG A 31 11.64 -4.21 -9.72
N THR A 32 12.28 -4.44 -8.59
CA THR A 32 13.49 -5.26 -8.45
C THR A 32 13.19 -6.70 -8.02
N ARG A 33 11.96 -7.00 -7.62
CA ARG A 33 11.51 -8.34 -7.19
C ARG A 33 10.09 -8.60 -7.66
N CYS A 34 9.78 -9.86 -7.89
CA CYS A 34 8.43 -10.36 -8.16
C CYS A 34 8.34 -11.86 -7.91
N SER A 35 7.13 -12.37 -7.80
CA SER A 35 6.82 -13.79 -7.83
C SER A 35 6.27 -14.13 -9.20
N GLY A 36 6.98 -14.94 -9.99
CA GLY A 36 6.52 -15.39 -11.30
C GLY A 36 5.40 -16.44 -11.17
N TRP A 37 4.29 -16.21 -11.85
CA TRP A 37 3.13 -17.10 -11.88
C TRP A 37 2.83 -17.50 -13.32
N GLY A 38 2.55 -18.78 -13.56
CA GLY A 38 2.28 -19.29 -14.89
C GLY A 38 1.89 -20.76 -14.88
N TYR A 39 2.29 -21.53 -15.89
CA TYR A 39 1.85 -22.90 -16.16
C TYR A 39 1.94 -23.88 -14.97
N ARG A 40 2.96 -23.73 -14.12
CA ARG A 40 3.16 -24.59 -12.95
C ARG A 40 2.53 -24.06 -11.67
N THR A 41 1.89 -22.92 -11.72
CA THR A 41 1.31 -22.28 -10.53
C THR A 41 -0.11 -22.81 -10.29
N THR A 42 -0.40 -23.22 -9.06
CA THR A 42 -1.73 -23.67 -8.65
C THR A 42 -2.42 -22.62 -7.80
N THR A 43 -3.76 -22.60 -7.81
CA THR A 43 -4.58 -21.75 -6.91
C THR A 43 -4.15 -21.91 -5.45
N GLN A 44 -3.93 -23.16 -4.99
CA GLN A 44 -3.53 -23.41 -3.60
C GLN A 44 -2.17 -22.78 -3.26
N TRP A 45 -1.21 -22.87 -4.18
CA TRP A 45 0.10 -22.25 -3.97
C TRP A 45 -0.02 -20.73 -3.84
N MET A 46 -0.79 -20.07 -4.72
CA MET A 46 -1.03 -18.62 -4.67
C MET A 46 -1.77 -18.20 -3.39
N ASN A 47 -2.75 -18.99 -2.93
CA ASN A 47 -3.47 -18.76 -1.68
C ASN A 47 -2.52 -18.83 -0.48
N ASN A 48 -1.67 -19.85 -0.42
CA ASN A 48 -0.67 -19.99 0.64
C ASN A 48 0.35 -18.85 0.63
N TRP A 49 0.74 -18.38 -0.57
CA TRP A 49 1.62 -17.22 -0.71
C TRP A 49 0.95 -15.95 -0.16
N ALA A 50 -0.32 -15.69 -0.50
CA ALA A 50 -1.08 -14.57 0.04
C ALA A 50 -1.23 -14.64 1.57
N ASP A 51 -1.53 -15.81 2.13
CA ASP A 51 -1.59 -16.02 3.58
C ASP A 51 -0.22 -15.76 4.26
N GLY A 52 0.86 -16.14 3.60
CA GLY A 52 2.23 -15.85 4.04
C GLY A 52 2.49 -14.34 4.13
N LEU A 53 2.06 -13.56 3.13
CA LEU A 53 2.16 -12.11 3.14
C LEU A 53 1.34 -11.47 4.27
N ILE A 54 0.08 -11.94 4.46
CA ILE A 54 -0.77 -11.47 5.57
C ILE A 54 -0.10 -11.73 6.92
N LYS A 55 0.46 -12.93 7.11
CA LYS A 55 1.10 -13.31 8.38
C LYS A 55 2.32 -12.46 8.71
N LYS A 56 3.08 -12.07 7.69
CA LYS A 56 4.32 -11.32 7.84
C LYS A 56 4.13 -9.81 7.75
N GLY A 57 2.98 -9.33 7.25
CA GLY A 57 2.75 -7.92 6.92
C GLY A 57 3.63 -7.46 5.76
N GLU A 58 3.88 -8.32 4.79
CA GLU A 58 4.76 -8.05 3.66
C GLU A 58 3.99 -7.66 2.40
N TRP A 59 4.65 -6.93 1.53
CA TRP A 59 4.19 -6.61 0.19
C TRP A 59 4.62 -7.67 -0.82
N GLY A 60 3.68 -8.26 -1.56
CA GLY A 60 3.90 -9.21 -2.65
C GLY A 60 3.62 -8.60 -4.02
N ILE A 61 4.44 -8.94 -5.01
CA ILE A 61 4.32 -8.47 -6.38
C ILE A 61 4.23 -9.70 -7.30
N PRO A 62 3.04 -10.11 -7.75
CA PRO A 62 2.91 -11.16 -8.75
C PRO A 62 3.32 -10.66 -10.14
N MET A 63 3.92 -11.52 -10.94
CA MET A 63 4.23 -11.30 -12.34
C MET A 63 3.63 -12.42 -13.17
N ILE A 64 2.78 -12.07 -14.11
CA ILE A 64 2.06 -12.98 -15.00
C ILE A 64 2.38 -12.57 -16.44
N HIS A 65 2.73 -13.53 -17.32
CA HIS A 65 2.93 -13.26 -18.74
C HIS A 65 1.64 -13.39 -19.53
N ALA A 66 0.88 -14.45 -19.27
CA ALA A 66 -0.37 -14.72 -19.96
C ALA A 66 -1.35 -15.48 -19.06
N ILE A 67 -2.66 -15.36 -19.32
CA ILE A 67 -3.70 -16.05 -18.55
C ILE A 67 -4.10 -17.36 -19.24
N ILE A 68 -4.43 -17.34 -20.54
CA ILE A 68 -4.88 -18.50 -21.28
C ILE A 68 -3.90 -18.84 -22.40
N ASP A 69 -3.61 -17.90 -23.29
CA ASP A 69 -2.77 -18.08 -24.46
C ASP A 69 -1.52 -17.21 -24.37
N GLY A 70 -0.34 -17.80 -24.55
CA GLY A 70 0.92 -17.09 -24.56
C GLY A 70 2.02 -17.79 -23.74
N PHE A 71 3.14 -17.09 -23.58
CA PHE A 71 4.28 -17.62 -22.83
C PHE A 71 3.92 -17.81 -21.36
N ASP A 72 4.20 -19.01 -20.85
CA ASP A 72 3.99 -19.41 -19.45
C ASP A 72 2.57 -19.11 -18.95
N ALA A 73 1.55 -19.30 -19.80
CA ALA A 73 0.15 -19.15 -19.44
C ALA A 73 -0.28 -20.17 -18.39
N PHE A 74 -1.29 -19.86 -17.58
CA PHE A 74 -1.90 -20.82 -16.67
C PHE A 74 -2.53 -21.99 -17.43
N PRO A 75 -2.65 -23.20 -16.81
CA PRO A 75 -3.31 -24.33 -17.44
C PRO A 75 -4.81 -24.08 -17.74
N SER A 76 -5.45 -23.20 -16.99
CA SER A 76 -6.79 -22.66 -17.27
C SER A 76 -6.97 -21.32 -16.57
N ALA A 77 -7.95 -20.52 -17.01
CA ALA A 77 -8.32 -19.25 -16.38
C ALA A 77 -8.79 -19.46 -14.92
N ASP A 78 -9.45 -20.58 -14.64
CA ASP A 78 -9.98 -20.89 -13.30
C ASP A 78 -8.92 -20.86 -12.21
N VAL A 79 -7.66 -21.18 -12.56
CA VAL A 79 -6.54 -21.15 -11.60
C VAL A 79 -6.37 -19.75 -11.02
N LEU A 80 -6.41 -18.73 -11.88
CA LEU A 80 -6.30 -17.33 -11.46
C LEU A 80 -7.60 -16.82 -10.85
N ASP A 81 -8.75 -17.12 -11.46
CA ASP A 81 -10.06 -16.65 -11.01
C ASP A 81 -10.37 -17.12 -9.58
N ASN A 82 -10.09 -18.40 -9.26
CA ASN A 82 -10.25 -18.94 -7.92
C ASN A 82 -9.32 -18.26 -6.91
N HIS A 83 -8.08 -17.90 -7.32
CA HIS A 83 -7.19 -17.13 -6.46
C HIS A 83 -7.70 -15.70 -6.23
N MET A 84 -8.20 -15.04 -7.28
CA MET A 84 -8.77 -13.68 -7.14
C MET A 84 -9.99 -13.68 -6.22
N ALA A 85 -10.86 -14.70 -6.32
CA ALA A 85 -11.98 -14.88 -5.39
C ALA A 85 -11.49 -15.08 -3.94
N TYR A 86 -10.43 -15.87 -3.74
CA TYR A 86 -9.80 -16.04 -2.43
C TYR A 86 -9.26 -14.72 -1.87
N VAL A 87 -8.48 -13.96 -2.65
CA VAL A 87 -7.95 -12.64 -2.25
C VAL A 87 -9.10 -11.69 -1.90
N LYS A 88 -10.16 -11.67 -2.71
CA LYS A 88 -11.37 -10.87 -2.43
C LYS A 88 -12.02 -11.23 -1.09
N SER A 89 -12.06 -12.52 -0.74
CA SER A 89 -12.58 -12.95 0.57
C SER A 89 -11.76 -12.47 1.77
N LYS A 90 -10.53 -12.00 1.54
CA LYS A 90 -9.59 -11.48 2.54
C LYS A 90 -9.42 -9.96 2.47
N GLU A 91 -10.28 -9.23 1.75
CA GLU A 91 -10.15 -7.77 1.52
C GLU A 91 -10.06 -6.92 2.80
N ASN A 92 -10.53 -7.44 3.94
CA ASN A 92 -10.35 -6.81 5.25
C ASN A 92 -8.92 -6.95 5.82
N ARG A 93 -8.05 -7.73 5.18
CA ARG A 93 -6.67 -8.02 5.61
C ARG A 93 -5.63 -7.82 4.51
N ILE A 94 -6.06 -7.76 3.25
CA ILE A 94 -5.20 -7.56 2.07
C ILE A 94 -5.64 -6.29 1.37
N TRP A 95 -4.71 -5.39 1.15
CA TRP A 95 -4.89 -4.29 0.22
C TRP A 95 -4.31 -4.68 -1.14
N VAL A 96 -5.14 -4.64 -2.19
CA VAL A 96 -4.72 -4.81 -3.58
C VAL A 96 -4.70 -3.44 -4.24
N GLY A 97 -3.55 -3.03 -4.72
CA GLY A 97 -3.34 -1.73 -5.38
C GLY A 97 -2.38 -1.85 -6.54
N THR A 98 -2.21 -0.79 -7.28
CA THR A 98 -1.17 -0.71 -8.31
C THR A 98 0.22 -0.71 -7.67
N PHE A 99 1.23 -1.11 -8.44
CA PHE A 99 2.62 -1.03 -7.98
C PHE A 99 2.98 0.38 -7.50
N LEU A 100 2.49 1.41 -8.17
CA LEU A 100 2.73 2.81 -7.79
C LEU A 100 2.14 3.15 -6.43
N GLU A 101 0.87 2.82 -6.19
CA GLU A 101 0.17 3.11 -4.92
C GLU A 101 0.88 2.43 -3.75
N ILE A 102 1.14 1.12 -3.87
CA ILE A 102 1.76 0.36 -2.78
C ILE A 102 3.21 0.81 -2.54
N ALA A 103 4.00 1.01 -3.60
CA ALA A 103 5.36 1.50 -3.48
C ALA A 103 5.43 2.90 -2.84
N SER A 104 4.51 3.81 -3.22
CA SER A 104 4.40 5.12 -2.58
C SER A 104 4.09 4.98 -1.10
N TYR A 105 3.04 4.22 -0.76
CA TYR A 105 2.60 4.01 0.62
C TYR A 105 3.73 3.45 1.50
N VAL A 106 4.42 2.41 1.04
CA VAL A 106 5.52 1.79 1.80
C VAL A 106 6.63 2.81 2.04
N LYS A 107 7.10 3.50 0.99
CA LYS A 107 8.17 4.50 1.14
C LYS A 107 7.75 5.69 1.99
N GLU A 108 6.54 6.17 1.85
CA GLU A 108 6.01 7.26 2.67
C GLU A 108 5.92 6.83 4.15
N SER A 109 5.44 5.61 4.43
CA SER A 109 5.35 5.09 5.79
C SER A 109 6.71 4.91 6.47
N GLU A 110 7.74 4.50 5.72
CA GLU A 110 9.12 4.32 6.21
C GLU A 110 9.85 5.66 6.45
N ASN A 111 9.43 6.73 5.76
CA ASN A 111 10.10 8.04 5.79
C ASN A 111 9.32 9.12 6.55
N VAL A 112 8.14 8.81 7.08
CA VAL A 112 7.36 9.75 7.89
C VAL A 112 7.81 9.73 9.35
N ARG A 113 7.98 10.91 9.94
CA ARG A 113 8.16 11.07 11.38
C ARG A 113 6.88 11.64 11.97
N LEU A 114 6.32 10.95 12.96
CA LEU A 114 5.09 11.31 13.64
C LEU A 114 5.39 11.95 15.01
N SER A 115 4.82 13.13 15.26
CA SER A 115 4.78 13.77 16.57
C SER A 115 3.34 13.89 17.03
N VAL A 116 3.06 13.44 18.25
CA VAL A 116 1.70 13.42 18.81
C VAL A 116 1.62 14.30 20.03
N THR A 117 0.66 15.23 20.05
CA THR A 117 0.35 16.07 21.21
C THR A 117 -1.03 15.68 21.77
N PRO A 118 -1.12 15.11 22.96
CA PRO A 118 -2.38 14.77 23.60
C PRO A 118 -3.27 16.00 23.86
N GLN A 119 -4.59 15.81 23.76
CA GLN A 119 -5.64 16.77 24.07
C GLN A 119 -6.67 16.11 24.99
N LYS A 120 -7.53 16.88 25.68
CA LYS A 120 -8.52 16.36 26.65
C LYS A 120 -9.37 15.18 26.10
N ASN A 121 -9.83 15.27 24.86
CA ASN A 121 -10.59 14.20 24.18
C ASN A 121 -10.12 14.09 22.73
N GLY A 122 -8.82 13.93 22.53
CA GLY A 122 -8.28 13.90 21.18
C GLY A 122 -6.77 13.97 21.12
N LEU A 123 -6.25 14.15 19.91
CA LEU A 123 -4.84 14.27 19.59
C LEU A 123 -4.63 15.34 18.52
N ILE A 124 -3.44 15.93 18.54
CA ILE A 124 -2.89 16.66 17.38
C ILE A 124 -1.69 15.85 16.88
N CYS A 125 -1.77 15.37 15.67
CA CYS A 125 -0.71 14.60 15.01
C CYS A 125 -0.03 15.47 13.95
N LYS A 126 1.27 15.73 14.11
CA LYS A 126 2.11 16.42 13.12
C LYS A 126 3.02 15.40 12.48
N THR A 127 3.14 15.44 11.16
CA THR A 127 4.06 14.59 10.42
C THR A 127 5.08 15.42 9.66
N GLU A 128 6.30 14.92 9.61
CA GLU A 128 7.39 15.44 8.80
C GLU A 128 7.83 14.35 7.82
N MET A 129 8.01 14.70 6.55
CA MET A 129 8.42 13.79 5.50
C MET A 129 9.43 14.49 4.59
N THR A 130 10.52 13.81 4.28
CA THR A 130 11.62 14.33 3.45
C THR A 130 11.47 14.00 1.96
N LEU A 131 10.55 13.11 1.61
CA LEU A 131 10.30 12.69 0.24
C LEU A 131 9.70 13.82 -0.61
N ASP A 132 9.98 13.80 -1.91
CA ASP A 132 9.43 14.79 -2.85
C ASP A 132 7.90 14.66 -2.97
N LYS A 133 7.18 15.67 -2.46
CA LYS A 133 5.71 15.72 -2.47
C LYS A 133 5.08 15.74 -3.86
N LYS A 134 5.86 15.95 -4.93
CA LYS A 134 5.36 15.84 -6.30
C LYS A 134 5.31 14.38 -6.77
N LEU A 135 6.16 13.53 -6.19
CA LEU A 135 6.23 12.10 -6.49
C LEU A 135 5.40 11.26 -5.51
N PHE A 136 5.45 11.61 -4.23
CA PHE A 136 4.82 10.86 -3.14
C PHE A 136 3.54 11.56 -2.71
N THR A 137 2.40 10.95 -3.04
CA THR A 137 1.07 11.56 -2.91
C THR A 137 0.02 10.59 -2.36
N GLU A 138 0.45 9.45 -1.81
CA GLU A 138 -0.48 8.48 -1.25
C GLU A 138 -0.86 8.87 0.18
N PRO A 139 -2.13 8.74 0.57
CA PRO A 139 -2.52 8.92 1.96
C PRO A 139 -1.98 7.77 2.79
N LEU A 140 -1.50 8.08 4.00
CA LEU A 140 -1.16 7.09 5.02
C LEU A 140 -2.31 6.92 6.01
N THR A 141 -2.41 5.74 6.62
CA THR A 141 -3.40 5.46 7.66
C THR A 141 -2.80 5.62 9.05
N LEU A 142 -3.28 6.59 9.82
CA LEU A 142 -2.98 6.73 11.23
C LEU A 142 -3.88 5.76 12.02
N VAL A 143 -3.26 4.86 12.76
CA VAL A 143 -3.96 3.91 13.65
C VAL A 143 -3.81 4.39 15.09
N ILE A 144 -4.93 4.55 15.80
CA ILE A 144 -4.98 4.94 17.20
C ILE A 144 -5.68 3.83 17.98
N GLU A 145 -4.94 3.15 18.83
CA GLU A 145 -5.48 2.12 19.72
C GLU A 145 -6.25 2.79 20.86
N ILE A 146 -7.56 2.62 20.87
CA ILE A 146 -8.48 3.20 21.85
C ILE A 146 -9.80 2.45 21.86
N THR A 147 -10.37 2.23 23.04
CA THR A 147 -11.66 1.56 23.22
C THR A 147 -12.75 2.52 23.71
N GLY A 148 -14.02 2.14 23.48
CA GLY A 148 -15.18 2.87 23.99
C GLY A 148 -15.44 4.20 23.30
N VAL A 149 -14.95 4.36 22.07
CA VAL A 149 -15.19 5.56 21.27
C VAL A 149 -16.48 5.40 20.47
N THR A 150 -17.40 6.35 20.64
CA THR A 150 -18.70 6.37 19.94
C THR A 150 -18.71 7.25 18.70
N SER A 151 -17.87 8.28 18.67
CA SER A 151 -17.74 9.14 17.49
C SER A 151 -16.35 9.78 17.39
N VAL A 152 -15.89 10.02 16.17
CA VAL A 152 -14.59 10.65 15.88
C VAL A 152 -14.76 11.73 14.82
N LYS A 153 -14.04 12.81 14.98
CA LYS A 153 -13.86 13.87 14.00
C LYS A 153 -12.38 14.11 13.78
N ALA A 154 -11.91 13.89 12.56
CA ALA A 154 -10.55 14.19 12.12
C ALA A 154 -10.56 15.27 11.06
N ILE A 155 -9.63 16.24 11.16
CA ILE A 155 -9.54 17.39 10.25
C ILE A 155 -8.08 17.61 9.88
N GLN A 156 -7.81 17.78 8.58
CA GLN A 156 -6.53 18.25 8.05
C GLN A 156 -6.80 19.35 7.01
N LYS A 157 -6.05 20.45 7.03
CA LYS A 157 -6.26 21.62 6.13
C LYS A 157 -7.71 22.12 6.10
N GLY A 158 -8.43 22.07 7.23
CA GLY A 158 -9.85 22.46 7.31
C GLY A 158 -10.85 21.47 6.72
N LYS A 159 -10.40 20.38 6.09
CA LYS A 159 -11.26 19.34 5.51
C LYS A 159 -11.42 18.17 6.48
N LYS A 160 -12.62 17.57 6.50
CA LYS A 160 -12.85 16.31 7.22
C LYS A 160 -12.11 15.17 6.53
N LEU A 161 -11.48 14.30 7.32
CA LEU A 161 -10.83 13.09 6.85
C LEU A 161 -11.75 11.87 6.97
N PRO A 162 -11.55 10.83 6.12
CA PRO A 162 -12.16 9.52 6.30
C PRO A 162 -11.74 8.93 7.64
N VAL A 163 -12.68 8.36 8.38
CA VAL A 163 -12.46 7.71 9.67
C VAL A 163 -13.20 6.40 9.72
N THR A 164 -12.51 5.34 10.10
CA THR A 164 -13.08 4.03 10.44
C THR A 164 -12.92 3.78 11.92
N ILE A 165 -14.03 3.43 12.60
CA ILE A 165 -14.04 3.09 14.02
C ILE A 165 -14.22 1.58 14.14
N ALA A 166 -13.29 0.90 14.77
CA ALA A 166 -13.39 -0.50 15.20
C ALA A 166 -13.52 -0.57 16.73
N SER A 167 -13.76 -1.76 17.28
CA SER A 167 -13.96 -1.95 18.72
C SER A 167 -12.78 -1.49 19.57
N ASP A 168 -11.57 -1.59 19.06
CA ASP A 168 -10.30 -1.39 19.74
C ASP A 168 -9.42 -0.30 19.13
N LYS A 169 -9.83 0.28 17.97
CA LYS A 169 -9.00 1.25 17.25
C LYS A 169 -9.78 2.21 16.36
N ILE A 170 -9.16 3.33 16.06
CA ILE A 170 -9.59 4.30 15.05
C ILE A 170 -8.54 4.31 13.94
N CYS A 171 -8.98 4.24 12.69
CA CYS A 171 -8.13 4.40 11.51
C CYS A 171 -8.52 5.69 10.77
N ILE A 172 -7.53 6.51 10.42
CA ILE A 172 -7.73 7.82 9.78
C ILE A 172 -6.75 7.95 8.61
N ASP A 173 -7.26 8.11 7.40
CA ASP A 173 -6.43 8.37 6.24
C ASP A 173 -6.09 9.86 6.16
N PHE A 174 -4.80 10.17 6.01
CA PHE A 174 -4.28 11.54 6.02
C PHE A 174 -3.11 11.72 5.04
N MET A 175 -2.85 12.94 4.61
CA MET A 175 -1.69 13.26 3.77
C MET A 175 -0.47 13.57 4.64
N PRO A 176 0.62 12.76 4.56
CA PRO A 176 1.83 13.00 5.34
C PRO A 176 2.56 14.28 4.90
N GLY A 177 3.30 14.89 5.83
CA GLY A 177 4.06 16.12 5.59
C GLY A 177 3.24 17.37 5.30
N ASP A 178 1.92 17.29 5.43
CA ASP A 178 0.99 18.42 5.35
C ASP A 178 0.75 19.08 6.71
N SER A 179 -0.30 19.91 6.81
CA SER A 179 -0.70 20.49 8.08
C SER A 179 -1.09 19.41 9.10
N PRO A 180 -0.99 19.69 10.42
CA PRO A 180 -1.33 18.72 11.44
C PRO A 180 -2.75 18.19 11.32
N VAL A 181 -2.93 16.91 11.62
CA VAL A 181 -4.23 16.28 11.77
C VAL A 181 -4.75 16.54 13.18
N LYS A 182 -5.91 17.18 13.28
CA LYS A 182 -6.61 17.44 14.55
C LYS A 182 -7.70 16.39 14.73
N ILE A 183 -7.61 15.60 15.77
CA ILE A 183 -8.51 14.48 16.04
C ILE A 183 -9.23 14.75 17.36
N ARG A 184 -10.55 14.55 17.37
CA ARG A 184 -11.39 14.60 18.57
C ARG A 184 -12.35 13.42 18.57
N TRP A 185 -12.61 12.85 19.75
CA TRP A 185 -13.55 11.75 19.92
C TRP A 185 -14.48 11.99 21.11
N LYS A 186 -15.57 11.22 21.13
CA LYS A 186 -16.45 11.04 22.28
C LYS A 186 -16.40 9.57 22.72
N LYS A 187 -16.37 9.35 24.00
CA LYS A 187 -16.58 8.04 24.62
C LYS A 187 -18.03 7.88 25.05
#